data_28436495cd9877ac9be2dc890ccebb64
#
_entry.id   28436495cd9877ac9be2dc890ccebb64
#
_cell.length_a   1.000
_cell.length_b   1.000
_cell.length_c   1.000
_cell.angle_alpha   90.00
_cell.angle_beta   90.00
_cell.angle_gamma   90.00
#
_symmetry.space_group_name_H-M   'P 1'
#
loop_
_entity.id
_entity.type
_entity.pdbx_description
1 polymer ?
#
loop_
_entity_poly.entity_id
_entity_poly.type
_entity_poly.pdbx_seq_one_letter_code
_entity_poly.pdbx_strand_id
1 'polypeptide(L)'
;MGKLTIRKEDAVLVAIDFQVKLMANMDGKEKVEDTICRLIRGLRLFEIPILVTQQYTKGIGPTTPDVTAALTEKLSDNITETSFSLFEKNTFSAMREPAFAKALRETGKTTVILTGMETHICVLQTALDLVEAGYKVFGIVDCMASRTQENKELAQIRMTQAGVVVTSYEAALFELANDSGNPNFKKIAAIVK
;
A
#
# COMPACT_ATOMS: atom_id res chain seq x y z
N MET A 1 -21.26 13.32 -3.14
CA MET A 1 -20.75 12.31 -4.10
C MET A 1 -19.27 12.10 -3.82
N GLY A 2 -18.87 10.92 -3.36
CA GLY A 2 -17.46 10.60 -3.13
C GLY A 2 -16.69 10.65 -4.44
N LYS A 3 -15.58 11.36 -4.47
CA LYS A 3 -14.70 11.39 -5.63
C LYS A 3 -14.17 9.98 -5.91
N LEU A 4 -14.31 9.48 -7.12
CA LEU A 4 -13.96 8.12 -7.53
C LEU A 4 -12.46 7.96 -7.86
N THR A 5 -11.67 9.01 -7.67
CA THR A 5 -10.23 9.04 -7.97
C THR A 5 -9.39 9.25 -6.73
N ILE A 6 -8.14 8.79 -6.77
CA ILE A 6 -7.14 9.04 -5.74
C ILE A 6 -6.66 10.50 -5.86
N ARG A 7 -6.59 11.20 -4.73
CA ARG A 7 -6.04 12.56 -4.66
C ARG A 7 -4.95 12.62 -3.61
N LYS A 8 -3.84 13.26 -3.94
CA LYS A 8 -2.67 13.33 -3.04
C LYS A 8 -2.99 14.00 -1.68
N GLU A 9 -3.89 14.99 -1.71
CA GLU A 9 -4.29 15.73 -0.50
C GLU A 9 -4.99 14.84 0.52
N ASP A 10 -5.74 13.84 0.03
CA ASP A 10 -6.60 12.98 0.83
C ASP A 10 -5.97 11.60 1.12
N ALA A 11 -4.86 11.24 0.45
CA ALA A 11 -4.35 9.88 0.39
C ALA A 11 -3.24 9.58 1.40
N VAL A 12 -3.23 8.32 1.87
CA VAL A 12 -2.14 7.67 2.63
C VAL A 12 -1.92 6.26 2.09
N LEU A 13 -0.66 5.83 1.95
CA LEU A 13 -0.35 4.43 1.66
C LEU A 13 -0.35 3.61 2.95
N VAL A 14 -1.01 2.46 2.91
CA VAL A 14 -0.91 1.40 3.92
C VAL A 14 -0.31 0.16 3.27
N ALA A 15 0.94 -0.15 3.64
CA ALA A 15 1.71 -1.28 3.13
C ALA A 15 1.76 -2.39 4.18
N ILE A 16 1.00 -3.47 3.94
CA ILE A 16 0.77 -4.55 4.92
C ILE A 16 1.81 -5.67 4.73
N ASP A 17 2.65 -5.88 5.74
CA ASP A 17 3.42 -7.09 6.01
C ASP A 17 4.31 -7.60 4.85
N PHE A 18 4.97 -6.72 4.11
CA PHE A 18 5.96 -7.09 3.09
C PHE A 18 7.25 -7.65 3.72
N GLN A 19 7.14 -8.78 4.42
CA GLN A 19 8.20 -9.36 5.23
C GLN A 19 8.88 -10.54 4.55
N VAL A 20 10.17 -10.74 4.83
CA VAL A 20 11.03 -11.73 4.13
C VAL A 20 10.47 -13.14 4.12
N LYS A 21 9.95 -13.65 5.26
CA LYS A 21 9.42 -15.02 5.33
C LYS A 21 8.03 -15.16 4.73
N LEU A 22 7.22 -14.10 4.74
CA LEU A 22 5.92 -14.11 4.05
C LEU A 22 6.14 -14.04 2.55
N MET A 23 6.90 -13.07 2.08
CA MET A 23 7.19 -12.88 0.65
C MET A 23 7.72 -14.16 0.00
N ALA A 24 8.61 -14.88 0.68
CA ALA A 24 9.21 -16.11 0.16
C ALA A 24 8.18 -17.18 -0.28
N ASN A 25 6.97 -17.18 0.32
CA ASN A 25 5.91 -18.15 0.08
C ASN A 25 4.76 -17.62 -0.81
N MET A 26 4.84 -16.40 -1.30
CA MET A 26 3.76 -15.79 -2.09
C MET A 26 3.84 -16.20 -3.55
N ASP A 27 2.67 -16.42 -4.15
CA ASP A 27 2.56 -16.60 -5.61
C ASP A 27 2.87 -15.28 -6.31
N GLY A 28 3.69 -15.35 -7.36
CA GLY A 28 4.12 -14.18 -8.15
C GLY A 28 4.95 -13.15 -7.39
N LYS A 29 5.66 -13.56 -6.33
CA LYS A 29 6.38 -12.69 -5.38
C LYS A 29 7.32 -11.68 -6.02
N GLU A 30 8.10 -12.08 -7.05
CA GLU A 30 9.05 -11.19 -7.73
C GLU A 30 8.34 -10.00 -8.38
N LYS A 31 7.20 -10.26 -9.02
CA LYS A 31 6.38 -9.23 -9.64
C LYS A 31 5.74 -8.31 -8.60
N VAL A 32 5.23 -8.89 -7.53
CA VAL A 32 4.59 -8.12 -6.44
C VAL A 32 5.61 -7.23 -5.75
N GLU A 33 6.83 -7.72 -5.51
CA GLU A 33 7.89 -6.93 -4.90
C GLU A 33 8.35 -5.78 -5.81
N ASP A 34 8.51 -6.03 -7.11
CA ASP A 34 8.81 -4.97 -8.08
C ASP A 34 7.70 -3.90 -8.12
N THR A 35 6.43 -4.32 -8.23
CA THR A 35 5.32 -3.37 -8.33
C THR A 35 5.12 -2.53 -7.08
N ILE A 36 5.27 -3.11 -5.87
CA ILE A 36 5.19 -2.31 -4.63
C ILE A 36 6.35 -1.32 -4.52
N CYS A 37 7.57 -1.70 -4.91
CA CYS A 37 8.70 -0.79 -4.93
C CYS A 37 8.48 0.39 -5.89
N ARG A 38 7.93 0.13 -7.08
CA ARG A 38 7.54 1.17 -8.04
C ARG A 38 6.45 2.08 -7.48
N LEU A 39 5.41 1.51 -6.87
CA LEU A 39 4.34 2.29 -6.23
C LEU A 39 4.88 3.20 -5.14
N ILE A 40 5.69 2.68 -4.21
CA ILE A 40 6.31 3.46 -3.14
C ILE A 40 7.10 4.63 -3.70
N ARG A 41 7.98 4.39 -4.68
CA ARG A 41 8.77 5.45 -5.34
C ARG A 41 7.86 6.53 -5.94
N GLY A 42 6.81 6.11 -6.64
CA GLY A 42 5.85 7.03 -7.25
C GLY A 42 5.09 7.86 -6.22
N LEU A 43 4.61 7.25 -5.14
CA LEU A 43 3.87 7.95 -4.08
C LEU A 43 4.75 8.94 -3.32
N ARG A 44 6.04 8.64 -3.13
CA ARG A 44 7.01 9.55 -2.54
C ARG A 44 7.24 10.81 -3.37
N LEU A 45 7.11 10.75 -4.69
CA LEU A 45 7.17 11.95 -5.54
C LEU A 45 6.00 12.92 -5.28
N PHE A 46 4.90 12.43 -4.72
CA PHE A 46 3.74 13.22 -4.31
C PHE A 46 3.69 13.53 -2.81
N GLU A 47 4.73 13.13 -2.06
CA GLU A 47 4.83 13.33 -0.60
C GLU A 47 3.64 12.69 0.17
N ILE A 48 3.11 11.57 -0.36
CA ILE A 48 2.04 10.83 0.29
C ILE A 48 2.60 10.11 1.50
N PRO A 49 2.02 10.27 2.71
CA PRO A 49 2.48 9.56 3.90
C PRO A 49 2.32 8.05 3.75
N ILE A 50 3.25 7.30 4.35
CA ILE A 50 3.33 5.84 4.24
C ILE A 50 3.30 5.22 5.63
N LEU A 51 2.35 4.33 5.87
CA LEU A 51 2.26 3.50 7.06
C LEU A 51 2.57 2.05 6.67
N VAL A 52 3.57 1.46 7.31
CA VAL A 52 4.04 0.09 7.05
C VAL A 52 3.72 -0.76 8.25
N THR A 53 3.24 -1.99 8.04
CA THR A 53 3.08 -2.95 9.14
C THR A 53 4.02 -4.14 9.01
N GLN A 54 4.34 -4.73 10.17
CA GLN A 54 5.02 -6.02 10.29
C GLN A 54 4.23 -6.91 11.24
N GLN A 55 3.87 -8.09 10.76
CA GLN A 55 3.23 -9.11 11.57
C GLN A 55 4.30 -9.87 12.37
N TYR A 56 4.23 -9.87 13.70
CA TYR A 56 5.09 -10.66 14.59
C TYR A 56 6.54 -10.79 14.07
N THR A 57 7.26 -9.68 14.06
CA THR A 57 8.59 -9.52 13.44
C THR A 57 9.60 -10.57 13.90
N LYS A 58 9.56 -10.95 15.19
CA LYS A 58 10.45 -11.98 15.76
C LYS A 58 10.30 -13.34 15.03
N GLY A 59 9.10 -13.70 14.60
CA GLY A 59 8.81 -14.97 13.92
C GLY A 59 8.94 -14.88 12.41
N ILE A 60 8.42 -13.78 11.81
CA ILE A 60 8.26 -13.64 10.35
C ILE A 60 9.42 -12.89 9.71
N GLY A 61 10.18 -12.14 10.49
CA GLY A 61 11.31 -11.35 10.02
C GLY A 61 10.92 -9.91 9.63
N PRO A 62 11.90 -9.08 9.23
CA PRO A 62 11.67 -7.70 8.87
C PRO A 62 11.04 -7.55 7.47
N THR A 63 10.68 -6.31 7.14
CA THR A 63 10.36 -5.90 5.76
C THR A 63 11.52 -6.27 4.83
N THR A 64 11.21 -6.69 3.60
CA THR A 64 12.23 -7.11 2.63
C THR A 64 13.21 -5.99 2.32
N PRO A 65 14.47 -6.31 1.94
CA PRO A 65 15.48 -5.30 1.62
C PRO A 65 15.06 -4.35 0.51
N ASP A 66 14.41 -4.87 -0.56
CA ASP A 66 14.02 -4.05 -1.71
C ASP A 66 12.91 -3.06 -1.36
N VAL A 67 11.91 -3.48 -0.59
CA VAL A 67 10.85 -2.59 -0.08
C VAL A 67 11.45 -1.56 0.89
N THR A 68 12.38 -1.97 1.76
CA THR A 68 13.08 -1.05 2.66
C THR A 68 13.89 -0.02 1.87
N ALA A 69 14.59 -0.44 0.82
CA ALA A 69 15.32 0.47 -0.07
C ALA A 69 14.36 1.47 -0.74
N ALA A 70 13.24 0.99 -1.30
CA ALA A 70 12.24 1.87 -1.92
C ALA A 70 11.66 2.91 -0.95
N LEU A 71 11.54 2.58 0.34
CA LEU A 71 11.10 3.49 1.40
C LEU A 71 12.16 4.55 1.77
N THR A 72 13.45 4.22 1.68
CA THR A 72 14.54 5.03 2.28
C THR A 72 15.48 5.68 1.27
N GLU A 73 15.56 5.18 0.03
CA GLU A 73 16.47 5.71 -0.99
C GLU A 73 16.21 7.19 -1.31
N LYS A 74 17.26 7.90 -1.70
CA LYS A 74 17.15 9.30 -2.18
C LYS A 74 16.55 9.31 -3.59
N LEU A 75 15.39 9.91 -3.77
CA LEU A 75 14.73 10.00 -5.08
C LEU A 75 15.11 11.28 -5.85
N SER A 76 15.46 12.36 -5.15
CA SER A 76 15.95 13.62 -5.72
C SER A 76 16.53 14.49 -4.61
N ASP A 77 17.18 15.62 -4.97
CA ASP A 77 17.75 16.54 -3.96
C ASP A 77 16.72 17.13 -3.00
N ASN A 78 15.45 17.20 -3.43
CA ASN A 78 14.35 17.70 -2.62
C ASN A 78 13.56 16.60 -1.89
N ILE A 79 13.82 15.32 -2.20
CA ILE A 79 13.14 14.16 -1.59
C ILE A 79 14.21 13.25 -1.00
N THR A 80 14.84 13.73 0.07
CA THR A 80 15.94 13.05 0.78
C THR A 80 15.44 12.18 1.92
N GLU A 81 14.32 12.54 2.53
CA GLU A 81 13.71 11.79 3.63
C GLU A 81 12.27 11.45 3.27
N THR A 82 11.88 10.23 3.57
CA THR A 82 10.49 9.82 3.51
C THR A 82 10.00 9.67 4.93
N SER A 83 8.93 10.38 5.26
CA SER A 83 8.22 10.06 6.48
C SER A 83 7.41 8.79 6.27
N PHE A 84 7.93 7.65 6.63
CA PHE A 84 7.13 6.45 6.84
C PHE A 84 7.15 6.08 8.32
N SER A 85 6.07 5.46 8.77
CA SER A 85 5.99 4.91 10.12
C SER A 85 5.83 3.41 10.05
N LEU A 86 6.57 2.68 10.89
CA LEU A 86 6.56 1.23 10.98
C LEU A 86 5.85 0.79 12.25
N PHE A 87 4.92 -0.16 12.11
CA PHE A 87 4.12 -0.71 13.22
C PHE A 87 4.23 -2.22 13.25
N GLU A 88 4.60 -2.77 14.39
CA GLU A 88 4.46 -4.21 14.64
C GLU A 88 3.04 -4.50 15.12
N LYS A 89 2.47 -5.60 14.65
CA LYS A 89 1.15 -6.05 15.05
C LYS A 89 1.09 -7.56 15.26
N ASN A 90 0.21 -7.98 16.16
CA ASN A 90 -0.15 -9.39 16.35
C ASN A 90 -1.55 -9.71 15.78
N THR A 91 -2.39 -8.70 15.61
CA THR A 91 -3.69 -8.81 14.95
C THR A 91 -3.50 -8.94 13.43
N PHE A 92 -4.43 -9.62 12.73
CA PHE A 92 -4.37 -9.67 11.27
C PHE A 92 -4.74 -8.32 10.66
N SER A 93 -5.86 -7.74 11.06
CA SER A 93 -6.19 -6.38 10.67
C SER A 93 -5.29 -5.37 11.35
N ALA A 94 -4.67 -4.46 10.56
CA ALA A 94 -3.89 -3.35 11.10
C ALA A 94 -4.76 -2.37 11.91
N MET A 95 -6.03 -2.23 11.58
CA MET A 95 -6.96 -1.34 12.29
C MET A 95 -7.23 -1.78 13.74
N ARG A 96 -6.93 -3.03 14.08
CA ARG A 96 -7.06 -3.57 15.44
C ARG A 96 -5.79 -3.42 16.27
N GLU A 97 -4.71 -2.86 15.68
CA GLU A 97 -3.53 -2.44 16.39
C GLU A 97 -3.69 -0.96 16.79
N PRO A 98 -3.79 -0.66 18.11
CA PRO A 98 -4.13 0.70 18.57
C PRO A 98 -3.16 1.78 18.11
N ALA A 99 -1.84 1.47 18.07
CA ALA A 99 -0.81 2.41 17.63
C ALA A 99 -0.96 2.76 16.15
N PHE A 100 -1.21 1.75 15.29
CA PHE A 100 -1.47 1.95 13.87
C PHE A 100 -2.74 2.76 13.64
N ALA A 101 -3.86 2.36 14.26
CA ALA A 101 -5.14 3.03 14.08
C ALA A 101 -5.10 4.50 14.54
N LYS A 102 -4.34 4.78 15.61
CA LYS A 102 -4.09 6.15 16.06
C LYS A 102 -3.30 6.94 15.02
N ALA A 103 -2.17 6.41 14.55
CA ALA A 103 -1.31 7.06 13.57
C ALA A 103 -2.05 7.33 12.26
N LEU A 104 -2.88 6.37 11.77
CA LEU A 104 -3.70 6.58 10.59
C LEU A 104 -4.66 7.76 10.76
N ARG A 105 -5.37 7.85 11.90
CA ARG A 105 -6.25 9.01 12.17
C ARG A 105 -5.48 10.32 12.23
N GLU A 106 -4.29 10.32 12.82
CA GLU A 106 -3.44 11.51 12.96
C GLU A 106 -2.91 12.03 11.61
N THR A 107 -2.88 11.19 10.55
CA THR A 107 -2.59 11.69 9.19
C THR A 107 -3.64 12.68 8.68
N GLY A 108 -4.84 12.67 9.21
CA GLY A 108 -5.99 13.43 8.72
C GLY A 108 -6.47 13.02 7.32
N LYS A 109 -5.93 11.92 6.77
CA LYS A 109 -6.28 11.43 5.42
C LYS A 109 -7.57 10.60 5.47
N THR A 110 -8.33 10.65 4.39
CA THR A 110 -9.63 9.96 4.27
C THR A 110 -9.63 8.87 3.20
N THR A 111 -8.57 8.79 2.40
CA THR A 111 -8.38 7.81 1.32
C THR A 111 -7.17 6.95 1.62
N VAL A 112 -7.37 5.64 1.70
CA VAL A 112 -6.30 4.66 1.91
C VAL A 112 -5.98 3.96 0.59
N ILE A 113 -4.70 4.04 0.18
CA ILE A 113 -4.11 3.21 -0.86
C ILE A 113 -3.61 1.95 -0.14
N LEU A 114 -4.28 0.82 -0.35
CA LEU A 114 -4.03 -0.42 0.40
C LEU A 114 -3.26 -1.44 -0.45
N THR A 115 -2.20 -2.00 0.12
CA THR A 115 -1.34 -3.02 -0.51
C THR A 115 -0.91 -4.05 0.52
N GLY A 116 -0.34 -5.17 0.07
CA GLY A 116 0.30 -6.09 1.02
C GLY A 116 -0.03 -7.56 0.91
N MET A 117 0.29 -8.28 1.96
CA MET A 117 0.08 -9.73 2.08
C MET A 117 -0.30 -10.17 3.50
N GLU A 118 -1.01 -11.30 3.65
CA GLU A 118 -1.67 -12.01 2.55
C GLU A 118 -3.00 -11.31 2.20
N THR A 119 -3.31 -11.23 0.91
CA THR A 119 -4.52 -10.54 0.42
C THR A 119 -5.78 -11.03 1.12
N HIS A 120 -5.92 -12.34 1.34
CA HIS A 120 -7.11 -12.95 1.93
C HIS A 120 -7.12 -12.98 3.47
N ILE A 121 -6.06 -12.52 4.12
CA ILE A 121 -5.94 -12.49 5.59
C ILE A 121 -5.79 -11.04 6.07
N CYS A 122 -4.56 -10.56 6.17
CA CYS A 122 -4.27 -9.25 6.76
C CYS A 122 -4.85 -8.09 5.92
N VAL A 123 -4.67 -8.15 4.59
CA VAL A 123 -5.16 -7.09 3.69
C VAL A 123 -6.69 -7.04 3.70
N LEU A 124 -7.36 -8.18 3.50
CA LEU A 124 -8.83 -8.23 3.50
C LEU A 124 -9.43 -7.73 4.82
N GLN A 125 -8.96 -8.23 5.96
CA GLN A 125 -9.49 -7.80 7.26
C GLN A 125 -9.24 -6.31 7.52
N THR A 126 -8.07 -5.80 7.14
CA THR A 126 -7.77 -4.36 7.23
C THR A 126 -8.68 -3.55 6.31
N ALA A 127 -8.92 -4.02 5.08
CA ALA A 127 -9.80 -3.36 4.13
C ALA A 127 -11.23 -3.22 4.66
N LEU A 128 -11.77 -4.32 5.23
CA LEU A 128 -13.13 -4.32 5.79
C LEU A 128 -13.25 -3.34 6.98
N ASP A 129 -12.32 -3.42 7.93
CA ASP A 129 -12.31 -2.53 9.10
C ASP A 129 -12.12 -1.05 8.68
N LEU A 130 -11.35 -0.77 7.61
CA LEU A 130 -11.19 0.59 7.06
C LEU A 130 -12.50 1.12 6.45
N VAL A 131 -13.18 0.30 5.64
CA VAL A 131 -14.47 0.68 5.04
C VAL A 131 -15.51 0.92 6.12
N GLU A 132 -15.59 0.04 7.12
CA GLU A 132 -16.50 0.22 8.28
C GLU A 132 -16.19 1.49 9.08
N ALA A 133 -14.92 1.87 9.17
CA ALA A 133 -14.48 3.12 9.80
C ALA A 133 -14.73 4.37 8.93
N GLY A 134 -15.28 4.22 7.72
CA GLY A 134 -15.62 5.32 6.82
C GLY A 134 -14.50 5.81 5.91
N TYR A 135 -13.37 5.11 5.84
CA TYR A 135 -12.30 5.41 4.87
C TYR A 135 -12.71 4.98 3.45
N LYS A 136 -12.30 5.76 2.48
CA LYS A 136 -12.29 5.35 1.09
C LYS A 136 -11.05 4.49 0.83
N VAL A 137 -11.24 3.27 0.34
CA VAL A 137 -10.15 2.31 0.17
C VAL A 137 -9.93 2.01 -1.30
N PHE A 138 -8.71 2.22 -1.77
CA PHE A 138 -8.23 1.76 -3.08
C PHE A 138 -7.29 0.57 -2.88
N GLY A 139 -7.72 -0.60 -3.34
CA GLY A 139 -6.91 -1.81 -3.31
C GLY A 139 -6.02 -1.91 -4.56
N ILE A 140 -4.71 -1.85 -4.40
CA ILE A 140 -3.75 -1.96 -5.51
C ILE A 140 -3.43 -3.44 -5.71
N VAL A 141 -4.19 -4.10 -6.57
CA VAL A 141 -4.24 -5.57 -6.65
C VAL A 141 -2.97 -6.23 -7.21
N ASP A 142 -2.20 -5.51 -8.01
CA ASP A 142 -0.88 -5.96 -8.50
C ASP A 142 0.26 -5.74 -7.47
N CYS A 143 -0.03 -5.01 -6.39
CA CYS A 143 0.82 -4.90 -5.19
C CYS A 143 0.28 -5.74 -4.02
N MET A 144 -0.48 -6.79 -4.30
CA MET A 144 -1.02 -7.73 -3.30
C MET A 144 -0.68 -9.16 -3.67
N ALA A 145 -0.42 -10.00 -2.67
CA ALA A 145 -0.16 -11.42 -2.87
C ALA A 145 -0.86 -12.30 -1.82
N SER A 146 -1.08 -13.54 -2.21
CA SER A 146 -1.43 -14.67 -1.34
C SER A 146 -0.63 -15.89 -1.76
N ARG A 147 -0.59 -16.92 -0.91
CA ARG A 147 0.09 -18.20 -1.21
C ARG A 147 -0.51 -18.94 -2.39
N THR A 148 -1.79 -18.69 -2.69
CA THR A 148 -2.48 -19.24 -3.86
C THR A 148 -3.27 -18.13 -4.57
N GLN A 149 -3.40 -18.27 -5.88
CA GLN A 149 -4.14 -17.31 -6.71
C GLN A 149 -5.64 -17.30 -6.37
N GLU A 150 -6.23 -18.49 -6.07
CA GLU A 150 -7.64 -18.61 -5.70
C GLU A 150 -7.97 -17.80 -4.44
N ASN A 151 -7.12 -17.85 -3.42
CA ASN A 151 -7.31 -17.06 -2.21
C ASN A 151 -7.22 -15.55 -2.48
N LYS A 152 -6.29 -15.14 -3.36
CA LYS A 152 -6.17 -13.75 -3.78
C LYS A 152 -7.44 -13.27 -4.50
N GLU A 153 -7.95 -14.06 -5.46
CA GLU A 153 -9.15 -13.72 -6.23
C GLU A 153 -10.40 -13.63 -5.35
N LEU A 154 -10.61 -14.61 -4.46
CA LEU A 154 -11.73 -14.58 -3.52
C LEU A 154 -11.69 -13.34 -2.60
N ALA A 155 -10.50 -12.96 -2.15
CA ALA A 155 -10.34 -11.77 -1.34
C ALA A 155 -10.65 -10.48 -2.13
N GLN A 156 -10.22 -10.39 -3.37
CA GLN A 156 -10.51 -9.25 -4.25
C GLN A 156 -12.01 -9.10 -4.51
N ILE A 157 -12.71 -10.22 -4.76
CA ILE A 157 -14.17 -10.21 -4.91
C ILE A 157 -14.84 -9.67 -3.63
N ARG A 158 -14.46 -10.17 -2.46
CA ARG A 158 -15.01 -9.71 -1.18
C ARG A 158 -14.72 -8.24 -0.90
N MET A 159 -13.50 -7.79 -1.17
CA MET A 159 -13.12 -6.37 -1.01
C MET A 159 -13.98 -5.48 -1.92
N THR A 160 -14.15 -5.87 -3.19
CA THR A 160 -14.99 -5.12 -4.14
C THR A 160 -16.44 -5.05 -3.67
N GLN A 161 -17.01 -6.16 -3.19
CA GLN A 161 -18.37 -6.20 -2.64
C GLN A 161 -18.53 -5.33 -1.39
N ALA A 162 -17.47 -5.17 -0.60
CA ALA A 162 -17.46 -4.30 0.57
C ALA A 162 -17.27 -2.81 0.23
N GLY A 163 -17.06 -2.45 -1.04
CA GLY A 163 -16.91 -1.06 -1.48
C GLY A 163 -15.46 -0.60 -1.67
N VAL A 164 -14.49 -1.52 -1.62
CA VAL A 164 -13.10 -1.22 -2.00
C VAL A 164 -13.02 -1.02 -3.52
N VAL A 165 -12.42 0.08 -3.95
CA VAL A 165 -12.14 0.33 -5.37
C VAL A 165 -10.84 -0.39 -5.73
N VAL A 166 -10.90 -1.39 -6.61
CA VAL A 166 -9.70 -2.12 -7.05
C VAL A 166 -9.08 -1.45 -8.27
N THR A 167 -7.75 -1.33 -8.26
CA THR A 167 -6.97 -0.70 -9.34
C THR A 167 -5.54 -1.27 -9.38
N SER A 168 -4.70 -0.80 -10.31
CA SER A 168 -3.28 -1.14 -10.41
C SER A 168 -2.39 -0.01 -9.90
N TYR A 169 -1.10 -0.32 -9.62
CA TYR A 169 -0.13 0.69 -9.23
C TYR A 169 0.06 1.77 -10.30
N GLU A 170 0.10 1.34 -11.56
CA GLU A 170 0.27 2.24 -12.69
C GLU A 170 -0.92 3.19 -12.82
N ALA A 171 -2.15 2.67 -12.79
CA ALA A 171 -3.35 3.49 -12.85
C ALA A 171 -3.41 4.49 -11.69
N ALA A 172 -3.09 4.07 -10.47
CA ALA A 172 -3.06 4.94 -9.29
C ALA A 172 -2.03 6.08 -9.43
N LEU A 173 -0.84 5.79 -9.96
CA LEU A 173 0.20 6.81 -10.19
C LEU A 173 -0.20 7.82 -11.27
N PHE A 174 -0.86 7.38 -12.33
CA PHE A 174 -1.36 8.28 -13.36
C PHE A 174 -2.60 9.08 -12.92
N GLU A 175 -3.46 8.52 -12.06
CA GLU A 175 -4.53 9.30 -11.40
C GLU A 175 -3.96 10.45 -10.56
N LEU A 176 -2.90 10.18 -9.79
CA LEU A 176 -2.20 11.20 -8.99
C LEU A 176 -1.49 12.25 -9.84
N ALA A 177 -0.93 11.85 -10.98
CA ALA A 177 -0.33 12.79 -11.93
C ALA A 177 -1.37 13.68 -12.60
N ASN A 178 -2.59 13.18 -12.76
CA ASN A 178 -3.75 13.81 -13.36
C ASN A 178 -3.61 14.14 -14.85
N ASP A 179 -2.49 14.72 -15.30
CA ASP A 179 -2.23 15.07 -16.69
C ASP A 179 -0.72 15.06 -17.02
N SER A 180 -0.40 15.14 -18.31
CA SER A 180 0.99 15.10 -18.81
C SER A 180 1.79 16.39 -18.53
N GLY A 181 1.16 17.47 -18.09
CA GLY A 181 1.79 18.71 -17.65
C GLY A 181 2.27 18.68 -16.19
N ASN A 182 1.92 17.63 -15.45
CA ASN A 182 2.37 17.47 -14.05
C ASN A 182 3.90 17.41 -13.98
N PRO A 183 4.53 18.19 -13.06
CA PRO A 183 6.00 18.17 -12.88
C PRO A 183 6.61 16.80 -12.65
N ASN A 184 5.86 15.87 -12.06
CA ASN A 184 6.29 14.50 -11.80
C ASN A 184 6.02 13.53 -12.96
N PHE A 185 5.30 13.93 -14.01
CA PHE A 185 4.88 13.03 -15.08
C PHE A 185 6.03 12.23 -15.70
N LYS A 186 7.15 12.90 -16.05
CA LYS A 186 8.31 12.21 -16.66
C LYS A 186 8.95 11.18 -15.71
N LYS A 187 8.98 11.48 -14.40
CA LYS A 187 9.49 10.56 -13.39
C LYS A 187 8.55 9.36 -13.22
N ILE A 188 7.23 9.59 -13.17
CA ILE A 188 6.23 8.53 -13.14
C ILE A 188 6.35 7.63 -14.36
N ALA A 189 6.41 8.21 -15.57
CA ALA A 189 6.57 7.44 -16.81
C ALA A 189 7.87 6.62 -16.87
N ALA A 190 8.92 7.05 -16.16
CA ALA A 190 10.15 6.26 -16.03
C ALA A 190 10.03 5.12 -15.00
N ILE A 191 9.26 5.31 -13.92
CA ILE A 191 9.03 4.30 -12.88
C ILE A 191 8.19 3.14 -13.41
N VAL A 192 7.19 3.40 -14.26
CA VAL A 192 6.25 2.37 -14.75
C VAL A 192 6.78 1.56 -15.93
N LYS A 193 7.83 2.02 -16.60
CA LYS A 193 8.53 1.28 -17.67
C LYS A 193 9.42 0.17 -17.10
#